data_4a2fc6a82752b947fed001c603ad8d5e
#
_entry.id   4a2fc6a82752b947fed001c603ad8d5e
#
_cell.length_a   1.000
_cell.length_b   1.000
_cell.length_c   1.000
_cell.angle_alpha   90.00
_cell.angle_beta   90.00
_cell.angle_gamma   90.00
#
_symmetry.space_group_name_H-M   'P 1'
#
loop_
_entity.id
_entity.type
_entity.pdbx_description
1 polymer ?
#
loop_
_entity_poly.entity_id
_entity_poly.type
_entity_poly.pdbx_seq_one_letter_code
_entity_poly.pdbx_strand_id
1 'polypeptide(L)'
;MITLAAGDIGFSSAKTYDIKVWLPSYGKYREISSCSNFVDFQARRANIRFRDNDGKVRYVHTLNGSGLAVGRTVSAIMENYQNEDGSITIPEALVPYMHGYTEIR
;
A
#
# COMPACT_ATOMS: atom_id res chain seq x y z
N MET A 1 9.90 -1.34 1.92
CA MET A 1 9.17 -2.18 0.94
C MET A 1 9.82 -3.54 0.90
N ILE A 2 9.04 -4.60 0.86
CA ILE A 2 9.52 -5.97 0.72
C ILE A 2 8.79 -6.67 -0.43
N THR A 3 9.46 -7.66 -1.04
CA THR A 3 8.81 -8.60 -1.97
C THR A 3 8.42 -9.84 -1.17
N LEU A 4 7.18 -10.32 -1.34
CA LEU A 4 6.73 -11.52 -0.65
C LEU A 4 7.37 -12.79 -1.24
N ALA A 5 7.66 -13.74 -0.36
CA ALA A 5 8.06 -15.09 -0.76
C ALA A 5 6.87 -15.86 -1.33
N ALA A 6 7.14 -16.89 -2.13
CA ALA A 6 6.08 -17.65 -2.81
C ALA A 6 5.01 -18.23 -1.87
N GLY A 7 5.38 -18.59 -0.64
CA GLY A 7 4.43 -19.09 0.36
C GLY A 7 3.49 -18.05 0.95
N ASP A 8 3.82 -16.77 0.84
CA ASP A 8 3.03 -15.64 1.35
C ASP A 8 2.20 -14.97 0.25
N ILE A 9 2.42 -15.33 -1.02
CA ILE A 9 1.67 -14.81 -2.17
C ILE A 9 0.37 -15.59 -2.31
N GLY A 10 -0.76 -14.87 -2.47
CA GLY A 10 -2.05 -15.48 -2.77
C GLY A 10 -2.00 -16.27 -4.09
N PHE A 11 -2.73 -17.37 -4.17
CA PHE A 11 -2.72 -18.32 -5.30
C PHE A 11 -2.97 -17.67 -6.69
N SER A 12 -3.59 -16.50 -6.73
CA SER A 12 -3.94 -15.79 -7.96
C SER A 12 -2.92 -14.75 -8.40
N SER A 13 -1.96 -14.38 -7.55
CA SER A 13 -0.97 -13.36 -7.87
C SER A 13 0.38 -13.96 -8.27
N ALA A 14 1.03 -13.32 -9.25
CA ALA A 14 2.35 -13.73 -9.71
C ALA A 14 3.47 -13.04 -8.90
N LYS A 15 3.21 -11.84 -8.36
CA LYS A 15 4.16 -11.06 -7.57
C LYS A 15 3.43 -10.09 -6.67
N THR A 16 3.91 -9.96 -5.44
CA THR A 16 3.34 -9.03 -4.46
C THR A 16 4.45 -8.24 -3.77
N TYR A 17 4.22 -6.95 -3.61
CA TYR A 17 5.05 -6.03 -2.84
C TYR A 17 4.26 -5.49 -1.66
N ASP A 18 4.87 -5.53 -0.47
CA ASP A 18 4.32 -4.91 0.73
C ASP A 18 5.11 -3.66 1.11
N ILE A 19 4.38 -2.61 1.48
CA ILE A 19 4.94 -1.46 2.19
C ILE A 19 4.64 -1.64 3.67
N LYS A 20 5.68 -1.61 4.49
CA LYS A 20 5.58 -1.78 5.95
C LYS A 20 6.11 -0.54 6.65
N VAL A 21 5.47 -0.19 7.76
CA VAL A 21 5.85 0.92 8.65
C VAL A 21 6.21 0.37 10.03
N TRP A 22 7.17 1.00 10.67
CA TRP A 22 7.53 0.68 12.04
C TRP A 22 6.46 1.18 13.01
N LEU A 23 6.05 0.34 13.93
CA LEU A 23 5.16 0.68 15.04
C LEU A 23 5.89 0.45 16.36
N PRO A 24 6.31 1.51 17.07
CA PRO A 24 7.05 1.42 18.32
C PRO A 24 6.36 0.58 19.38
N SER A 25 5.05 0.75 19.56
CA SER A 25 4.26 -0.01 20.56
C SER A 25 4.29 -1.52 20.33
N TYR A 26 4.45 -1.97 19.10
CA TYR A 26 4.54 -3.38 18.75
C TYR A 26 5.99 -3.88 18.60
N GLY A 27 6.98 -2.98 18.57
CA GLY A 27 8.38 -3.33 18.33
C GLY A 27 8.63 -4.05 17.01
N LYS A 28 7.81 -3.80 15.97
CA LYS A 28 7.94 -4.45 14.66
C LYS A 28 7.30 -3.66 13.52
N TYR A 29 7.70 -4.03 12.31
CA TYR A 29 7.08 -3.52 11.09
C TYR A 29 5.69 -4.13 10.87
N ARG A 30 4.73 -3.29 10.48
CA ARG A 30 3.37 -3.68 10.09
C ARG A 30 3.09 -3.21 8.68
N GLU A 31 2.40 -4.04 7.93
CA GLU A 31 1.96 -3.72 6.57
C GLU A 31 0.93 -2.58 6.58
N ILE A 32 1.13 -1.62 5.67
CA ILE A 32 0.17 -0.53 5.40
C ILE A 32 -0.35 -0.55 3.97
N SER A 33 0.32 -1.27 3.07
CA SER A 33 -0.12 -1.45 1.68
C SER A 33 0.44 -2.76 1.15
N SER A 34 -0.37 -3.47 0.37
CA SER A 34 0.06 -4.64 -0.38
C SER A 34 -0.37 -4.45 -1.83
N CYS A 35 0.57 -4.61 -2.76
CA CYS A 35 0.36 -4.42 -4.20
C CYS A 35 0.74 -5.69 -4.95
N SER A 36 -0.23 -6.25 -5.68
CA SER A 36 -0.09 -7.52 -6.39
C SER A 36 -0.25 -7.35 -7.90
N ASN A 37 0.55 -8.10 -8.65
CA ASN A 37 0.38 -8.30 -10.07
C ASN A 37 -0.23 -9.69 -10.30
N PHE A 38 -1.39 -9.74 -10.94
CA PHE A 38 -2.12 -10.98 -11.24
C PHE A 38 -1.87 -11.49 -12.66
N VAL A 39 -1.07 -10.76 -13.44
CA VAL A 39 -0.87 -11.05 -14.86
C VAL A 39 -2.26 -11.18 -15.53
N ASP A 40 -2.54 -12.25 -16.24
CA ASP A 40 -3.82 -12.46 -16.92
C ASP A 40 -4.83 -13.34 -16.15
N PHE A 41 -4.49 -13.75 -14.92
CA PHE A 41 -5.31 -14.70 -14.16
C PHE A 41 -6.75 -14.21 -13.95
N GLN A 42 -6.93 -12.96 -13.52
CA GLN A 42 -8.26 -12.39 -13.31
C GLN A 42 -8.95 -12.05 -14.63
N ALA A 43 -8.20 -11.56 -15.61
CA ALA A 43 -8.73 -11.19 -16.91
C ALA A 43 -9.30 -12.41 -17.66
N ARG A 44 -8.68 -13.59 -17.54
CA ARG A 44 -9.21 -14.85 -18.11
C ARG A 44 -10.56 -15.20 -17.52
N ARG A 45 -10.76 -15.04 -16.22
CA ARG A 45 -12.02 -15.34 -15.52
C ARG A 45 -13.11 -14.34 -15.84
N ALA A 46 -12.76 -13.05 -15.88
CA ALA A 46 -13.68 -11.96 -16.20
C ALA A 46 -13.86 -11.73 -17.71
N ASN A 47 -13.11 -12.48 -18.54
CA ASN A 47 -13.07 -12.34 -19.99
C ASN A 47 -12.75 -10.93 -20.48
N ILE A 48 -11.83 -10.24 -19.78
CA ILE A 48 -11.41 -8.88 -20.13
C ILE A 48 -10.25 -8.94 -21.12
N ARG A 49 -10.48 -8.44 -22.31
CA ARG A 49 -9.54 -8.50 -23.44
C ARG A 49 -9.32 -7.14 -24.06
N PHE A 50 -8.21 -6.99 -24.74
CA PHE A 50 -7.91 -5.83 -25.57
C PHE A 50 -7.41 -6.28 -26.94
N ARG A 51 -7.53 -5.41 -27.91
CA ARG A 51 -6.93 -5.59 -29.24
C ARG A 51 -5.60 -4.85 -29.26
N ASP A 52 -4.55 -5.62 -29.44
CA ASP A 52 -3.19 -5.07 -29.52
C ASP A 52 -2.94 -4.39 -30.87
N ASN A 53 -1.87 -3.63 -30.96
CA ASN A 53 -1.47 -2.89 -32.16
C ASN A 53 -1.20 -3.81 -33.37
N ASP A 54 -0.87 -5.08 -33.13
CA ASP A 54 -0.72 -6.13 -34.15
C ASP A 54 -2.05 -6.74 -34.62
N GLY A 55 -3.19 -6.21 -34.11
CA GLY A 55 -4.54 -6.68 -34.41
C GLY A 55 -4.98 -7.92 -33.62
N LYS A 56 -4.09 -8.53 -32.81
CA LYS A 56 -4.41 -9.71 -32.02
C LYS A 56 -5.20 -9.36 -30.75
N VAL A 57 -6.10 -10.24 -30.40
CA VAL A 57 -6.87 -10.13 -29.14
C VAL A 57 -6.10 -10.85 -28.03
N ARG A 58 -5.85 -10.15 -26.93
CA ARG A 58 -5.12 -10.66 -25.76
C ARG A 58 -5.88 -10.37 -24.48
N TYR A 59 -5.60 -11.10 -23.40
CA TYR A 59 -6.08 -10.78 -22.07
C TYR A 59 -5.27 -9.63 -21.48
N VAL A 60 -5.93 -8.74 -20.75
CA VAL A 60 -5.25 -7.68 -19.99
C VAL A 60 -4.53 -8.26 -18.78
N HIS A 61 -3.52 -7.56 -18.29
CA HIS A 61 -2.96 -7.83 -16.98
C HIS A 61 -3.64 -6.94 -15.94
N THR A 62 -3.86 -7.45 -14.75
CA THR A 62 -4.49 -6.71 -13.67
C THR A 62 -3.54 -6.52 -12.50
N LEU A 63 -3.68 -5.37 -11.86
CA LEU A 63 -2.99 -5.01 -10.64
C LEU A 63 -4.03 -4.73 -9.56
N ASN A 64 -3.69 -5.02 -8.32
CA ASN A 64 -4.45 -4.61 -7.15
C ASN A 64 -3.51 -4.03 -6.11
N GLY A 65 -3.89 -2.92 -5.50
CA GLY A 65 -3.11 -2.31 -4.44
C GLY A 65 -3.95 -1.40 -3.58
N SER A 66 -3.72 -1.44 -2.27
CA SER A 66 -4.31 -0.47 -1.36
C SER A 66 -3.58 0.86 -1.50
N GLY A 67 -4.31 1.98 -1.60
CA GLY A 67 -3.74 3.33 -1.52
C GLY A 67 -2.97 3.52 -0.22
N LEU A 68 -3.53 3.01 0.87
CA LEU A 68 -2.89 2.50 2.09
C LEU A 68 -3.94 2.13 3.15
N ALA A 69 -3.50 1.43 4.21
CA ALA A 69 -4.33 1.18 5.40
C ALA A 69 -4.37 2.46 6.26
N VAL A 70 -5.40 3.30 6.09
CA VAL A 70 -5.50 4.64 6.69
C VAL A 70 -5.33 4.60 8.21
N GLY A 71 -6.12 3.79 8.91
CA GLY A 71 -6.07 3.72 10.38
C GLY A 71 -4.70 3.33 10.92
N ARG A 72 -4.04 2.34 10.31
CA ARG A 72 -2.70 1.90 10.71
C ARG A 72 -1.64 2.95 10.42
N THR A 73 -1.77 3.67 9.32
CA THR A 73 -0.87 4.77 8.96
C THR A 73 -1.01 5.94 9.93
N VAL A 74 -2.23 6.30 10.30
CA VAL A 74 -2.48 7.33 11.33
C VAL A 74 -1.85 6.92 12.66
N SER A 75 -2.08 5.68 13.12
CA SER A 75 -1.45 5.17 14.35
C SER A 75 0.08 5.25 14.28
N ALA A 76 0.67 4.88 13.14
CA ALA A 76 2.12 4.95 12.96
C ALA A 76 2.64 6.39 13.00
N ILE A 77 1.93 7.35 12.41
CA ILE A 77 2.29 8.77 12.50
C ILE A 77 2.24 9.23 13.95
N MET A 78 1.14 8.94 14.65
CA MET A 78 0.98 9.34 16.04
C MET A 78 2.10 8.79 16.94
N GLU A 79 2.45 7.50 16.79
CA GLU A 79 3.50 6.88 17.59
C GLU A 79 4.91 7.37 17.26
N ASN A 80 5.21 7.61 15.98
CA ASN A 80 6.57 7.97 15.56
C ASN A 80 6.85 9.48 15.65
N TYR A 81 5.82 10.32 15.68
CA TYR A 81 5.94 11.77 15.68
C TYR A 81 5.42 12.43 16.98
N GLN A 82 5.15 11.62 18.01
CA GLN A 82 4.78 12.11 19.32
C GLN A 82 5.98 12.78 20.00
N ASN A 83 5.74 13.96 20.58
CA ASN A 83 6.71 14.73 21.33
C ASN A 83 6.59 14.43 22.84
N GLU A 84 7.60 14.83 23.63
CA GLU A 84 7.63 14.61 25.08
C GLU A 84 6.47 15.30 25.83
N ASP A 85 5.95 16.40 25.28
CA ASP A 85 4.80 17.14 25.83
C ASP A 85 3.43 16.53 25.43
N GLY A 86 3.45 15.42 24.71
CA GLY A 86 2.26 14.73 24.22
C GLY A 86 1.70 15.29 22.91
N SER A 87 2.24 16.37 22.39
CA SER A 87 1.89 16.87 21.07
C SER A 87 2.39 15.92 19.97
N ILE A 88 1.85 16.06 18.77
CA ILE A 88 2.23 15.24 17.61
C ILE A 88 2.66 16.18 16.48
N THR A 89 3.90 16.06 16.07
CA THR A 89 4.42 16.77 14.90
C THR A 89 3.77 16.21 13.64
N ILE A 90 3.21 17.08 12.80
CA ILE A 90 2.63 16.68 11.51
C ILE A 90 3.77 16.50 10.51
N PRO A 91 3.89 15.32 9.85
CA PRO A 91 4.87 15.13 8.78
C PRO A 91 4.73 16.22 7.70
N GLU A 92 5.84 16.74 7.22
CA GLU A 92 5.87 17.85 6.25
C GLU A 92 4.97 17.60 5.03
N ALA A 93 4.96 16.36 4.53
CA ALA A 93 4.12 15.95 3.40
C ALA A 93 2.61 16.10 3.66
N LEU A 94 2.16 16.12 4.91
CA LEU A 94 0.76 16.26 5.30
C LEU A 94 0.36 17.69 5.66
N VAL A 95 1.31 18.57 5.93
CA VAL A 95 1.04 19.97 6.33
C VAL A 95 0.09 20.71 5.36
N PRO A 96 0.24 20.59 4.02
CA PRO A 96 -0.70 21.23 3.09
C PRO A 96 -2.14 20.74 3.22
N TYR A 97 -2.34 19.48 3.62
CA TYR A 97 -3.67 18.88 3.81
C TYR A 97 -4.26 19.13 5.20
N MET A 98 -3.45 19.64 6.11
CA MET A 98 -3.81 19.97 7.49
C MET A 98 -3.97 21.49 7.69
N HIS A 99 -4.37 22.22 6.65
CA HIS A 99 -4.55 23.68 6.66
C HIS A 99 -3.31 24.46 7.13
N GLY A 100 -2.12 23.90 6.91
CA GLY A 100 -0.85 24.52 7.31
C GLY A 100 -0.45 24.29 8.78
N TYR A 101 -1.25 23.53 9.54
CA TYR A 101 -0.84 23.14 10.89
C TYR A 101 0.36 22.20 10.83
N THR A 102 1.33 22.44 11.69
CA THR A 102 2.57 21.66 11.81
C THR A 102 2.56 20.73 13.03
N GLU A 103 1.56 20.89 13.90
CA GLU A 103 1.47 20.18 15.17
C GLU A 103 0.00 20.00 15.59
N ILE A 104 -0.28 18.91 16.27
CA ILE A 104 -1.55 18.62 16.95
C ILE A 104 -1.29 18.60 18.46
N ARG A 105 -2.10 19.31 19.21
CA ARG A 105 -2.06 19.36 20.69
C ARG A 105 -3.34 18.81 21.31
#